data_15f45414b764e939df7f181531c4883e
#
_entry.id   15f45414b764e939df7f181531c4883e
#
_cell.length_a   1.000
_cell.length_b   1.000
_cell.length_c   1.000
_cell.angle_alpha   90.00
_cell.angle_beta   90.00
_cell.angle_gamma   90.00
#
_symmetry.space_group_name_H-M   'P 1'
#
loop_
_entity.id
_entity.type
_entity.pdbx_description
1 polymer ?
#
loop_
_entity_poly.entity_id
_entity_poly.type
_entity_poly.pdbx_seq_one_letter_code
_entity_poly.pdbx_strand_id
1 'polypeptide(L)'
;MKRPTQMRQPTQLEIQPILQALNTGNLELAESKAKKMLKQFPNAFVVHNLYGNALAGQNKFKDAVAAFRKALAIDPSVAELHFNVGILLNNLNRADEAIASYKKTVSLKPSFTDAHYNLGAALQAQGKFEQAANSYKKAIELEPGFFEALVNLGVVLQERSLLSEAIEVYERALLIEKDAKVYFNMGTALKNEGRLGDAVESYNNALELKPDYAEVYSNMGEVLRDQGRYDESVGLYKKALECDPTLPVANYSLAVYLYDSGDLEGALEHFQKSQFADWQERSLYCLYKTSKFEEFKQGLDELKAKNHNSPFLATLTGHYAENFGTENNYNFCPNPMDFVFHTEVPELKGDSELLQQLLKDIRDAHVEEKMQGRLVNGVQSSGNLFKRSEASFRELGECVKRVIQRYKDNFSDENCTYVKQFPKEFEFASSWFVKMNQGGHLNSHIHEEGWVSGALYLSLPTDKKHEHEGSIEVSTHGDDYPKKHDNFPAKAIAPTIGDIVMFPSCLFHRTIPFTSDEERICVAFDLKPM
;
A
#
# COMPACT_ATOMS: atom_id res chain seq x y z
N MET A 1 -5.59 -58.24 -41.47
CA MET A 1 -5.56 -57.36 -40.30
C MET A 1 -5.60 -58.20 -39.04
N LYS A 2 -4.51 -58.31 -38.26
CA LYS A 2 -4.52 -59.00 -36.96
C LYS A 2 -5.32 -58.12 -36.00
N ARG A 3 -6.37 -58.68 -35.39
CA ARG A 3 -7.07 -58.03 -34.27
C ARG A 3 -6.06 -57.69 -33.20
N PRO A 4 -6.07 -56.48 -32.62
CA PRO A 4 -5.19 -56.14 -31.51
C PRO A 4 -5.48 -57.12 -30.39
N THR A 5 -4.50 -57.88 -29.94
CA THR A 5 -4.55 -58.74 -28.76
C THR A 5 -4.94 -57.87 -27.55
N GLN A 6 -6.15 -58.09 -27.01
CA GLN A 6 -6.63 -57.41 -25.82
C GLN A 6 -5.67 -57.78 -24.69
N MET A 7 -4.82 -56.84 -24.26
CA MET A 7 -3.85 -57.08 -23.23
C MET A 7 -4.60 -57.49 -21.96
N ARG A 8 -4.20 -58.61 -21.36
CA ARG A 8 -4.79 -59.11 -20.11
C ARG A 8 -4.72 -58.03 -19.02
N GLN A 9 -5.81 -57.74 -18.35
CA GLN A 9 -5.85 -56.88 -17.19
C GLN A 9 -5.68 -57.73 -15.91
N PRO A 10 -5.07 -57.18 -14.82
CA PRO A 10 -4.97 -57.89 -13.56
C PRO A 10 -6.35 -58.15 -12.97
N THR A 11 -6.54 -59.30 -12.41
CA THR A 11 -7.76 -59.67 -11.68
C THR A 11 -7.81 -58.99 -10.31
N GLN A 12 -9.01 -58.94 -9.70
CA GLN A 12 -9.18 -58.38 -8.37
C GLN A 12 -8.31 -59.11 -7.31
N LEU A 13 -8.17 -60.46 -7.42
CA LEU A 13 -7.30 -61.24 -6.54
C LEU A 13 -5.82 -60.87 -6.70
N GLU A 14 -5.37 -60.57 -7.87
CA GLU A 14 -3.98 -60.19 -8.13
C GLU A 14 -3.63 -58.80 -7.54
N ILE A 15 -4.56 -57.85 -7.53
CA ILE A 15 -4.34 -56.51 -6.94
C ILE A 15 -4.57 -56.44 -5.43
N GLN A 16 -5.27 -57.42 -4.86
CA GLN A 16 -5.62 -57.50 -3.43
C GLN A 16 -4.45 -57.29 -2.48
N PRO A 17 -3.23 -57.89 -2.73
CA PRO A 17 -2.08 -57.64 -1.87
C PRO A 17 -1.55 -56.21 -1.87
N ILE A 18 -1.79 -55.42 -2.94
CA ILE A 18 -1.43 -54.02 -2.98
C ILE A 18 -2.43 -53.22 -2.17
N LEU A 19 -3.73 -53.45 -2.37
CA LEU A 19 -4.81 -52.82 -1.62
C LEU A 19 -4.67 -53.07 -0.12
N GLN A 20 -4.36 -54.29 0.29
CA GLN A 20 -4.11 -54.62 1.69
C GLN A 20 -2.95 -53.85 2.27
N ALA A 21 -1.83 -53.74 1.52
CA ALA A 21 -0.65 -52.98 1.96
C ALA A 21 -0.99 -51.46 2.08
N LEU A 22 -1.78 -50.89 1.17
CA LEU A 22 -2.23 -49.49 1.25
C LEU A 22 -3.14 -49.28 2.47
N ASN A 23 -4.12 -50.17 2.69
CA ASN A 23 -5.07 -50.08 3.79
C ASN A 23 -4.42 -50.23 5.17
N THR A 24 -3.31 -50.98 5.25
CA THR A 24 -2.55 -51.14 6.49
C THR A 24 -1.44 -50.09 6.66
N GLY A 25 -1.37 -49.09 5.76
CA GLY A 25 -0.35 -48.02 5.80
C GLY A 25 1.04 -48.47 5.43
N ASN A 26 1.23 -49.71 4.96
CA ASN A 26 2.54 -50.22 4.55
C ASN A 26 2.84 -49.80 3.10
N LEU A 27 3.15 -48.47 2.94
CA LEU A 27 3.27 -47.85 1.64
C LEU A 27 4.48 -48.34 0.81
N GLU A 28 5.57 -48.71 1.46
CA GLU A 28 6.75 -49.29 0.80
C GLU A 28 6.46 -50.66 0.21
N LEU A 29 5.71 -51.50 0.96
CA LEU A 29 5.25 -52.79 0.46
C LEU A 29 4.28 -52.62 -0.71
N ALA A 30 3.37 -51.67 -0.60
CA ALA A 30 2.43 -51.35 -1.68
C ALA A 30 3.17 -50.88 -2.95
N GLU A 31 4.15 -50.02 -2.81
CA GLU A 31 5.02 -49.56 -3.91
C GLU A 31 5.74 -50.73 -4.57
N SER A 32 6.41 -51.58 -3.77
CA SER A 32 7.19 -52.71 -4.25
C SER A 32 6.30 -53.69 -5.03
N LYS A 33 5.12 -54.05 -4.47
CA LYS A 33 4.16 -54.95 -5.12
C LYS A 33 3.57 -54.37 -6.41
N ALA A 34 3.19 -53.08 -6.39
CA ALA A 34 2.67 -52.39 -7.57
C ALA A 34 3.73 -52.33 -8.68
N LYS A 35 4.99 -51.97 -8.35
CA LYS A 35 6.10 -51.93 -9.29
C LYS A 35 6.40 -53.29 -9.91
N LYS A 36 6.30 -54.39 -9.12
CA LYS A 36 6.43 -55.74 -9.65
C LYS A 36 5.30 -56.09 -10.62
N MET A 37 4.06 -55.70 -10.26
CA MET A 37 2.86 -55.95 -11.08
C MET A 37 2.89 -55.15 -12.39
N LEU A 38 3.42 -53.94 -12.41
CA LEU A 38 3.59 -53.13 -13.62
C LEU A 38 4.54 -53.76 -14.66
N LYS A 39 5.44 -54.65 -14.24
CA LYS A 39 6.26 -55.46 -15.18
C LYS A 39 5.44 -56.46 -15.95
N GLN A 40 4.36 -56.99 -15.33
CA GLN A 40 3.45 -57.96 -15.93
C GLN A 40 2.28 -57.29 -16.67
N PHE A 41 1.83 -56.16 -16.16
CA PHE A 41 0.65 -55.42 -16.65
C PHE A 41 1.02 -53.95 -16.87
N PRO A 42 1.87 -53.61 -17.84
CA PRO A 42 2.40 -52.24 -18.03
C PRO A 42 1.34 -51.23 -18.41
N ASN A 43 0.19 -51.65 -18.96
CA ASN A 43 -0.93 -50.81 -19.37
C ASN A 43 -2.17 -51.04 -18.50
N ALA A 44 -2.00 -51.42 -17.22
CA ALA A 44 -3.12 -51.57 -16.30
C ALA A 44 -3.37 -50.26 -15.55
N PHE A 45 -4.48 -49.58 -15.87
CA PHE A 45 -4.87 -48.34 -15.20
C PHE A 45 -4.86 -48.47 -13.67
N VAL A 46 -5.50 -49.52 -13.16
CA VAL A 46 -5.65 -49.73 -11.73
C VAL A 46 -4.30 -49.89 -11.01
N VAL A 47 -3.30 -50.51 -11.66
CA VAL A 47 -1.98 -50.70 -11.05
C VAL A 47 -1.18 -49.40 -11.01
N HIS A 48 -1.26 -48.61 -12.09
CA HIS A 48 -0.64 -47.27 -12.09
C HIS A 48 -1.27 -46.34 -11.05
N ASN A 49 -2.59 -46.40 -10.88
CA ASN A 49 -3.29 -45.64 -9.85
C ASN A 49 -2.88 -46.07 -8.42
N LEU A 50 -2.88 -47.38 -8.12
CA LEU A 50 -2.43 -47.90 -6.82
C LEU A 50 -0.95 -47.59 -6.54
N TYR A 51 -0.10 -47.65 -7.57
CA TYR A 51 1.30 -47.26 -7.50
C TYR A 51 1.46 -45.78 -7.18
N GLY A 52 0.69 -44.93 -7.85
CA GLY A 52 0.65 -43.48 -7.58
C GLY A 52 0.20 -43.17 -6.15
N ASN A 53 -0.84 -43.87 -5.65
CA ASN A 53 -1.30 -43.72 -4.26
C ASN A 53 -0.21 -44.11 -3.23
N ALA A 54 0.50 -45.22 -3.47
CA ALA A 54 1.59 -45.66 -2.60
C ALA A 54 2.75 -44.64 -2.57
N LEU A 55 3.07 -44.03 -3.70
CA LEU A 55 4.10 -42.98 -3.82
C LEU A 55 3.64 -41.68 -3.18
N ALA A 56 2.39 -41.27 -3.40
CA ALA A 56 1.83 -40.05 -2.82
C ALA A 56 1.83 -40.10 -1.29
N GLY A 57 1.40 -41.22 -0.70
CA GLY A 57 1.45 -41.44 0.74
C GLY A 57 2.85 -41.43 1.34
N GLN A 58 3.87 -41.71 0.55
CA GLN A 58 5.29 -41.58 0.94
C GLN A 58 5.88 -40.19 0.66
N ASN A 59 5.09 -39.19 0.29
CA ASN A 59 5.52 -37.85 -0.14
C ASN A 59 6.46 -37.84 -1.37
N LYS A 60 6.50 -38.95 -2.14
CA LYS A 60 7.22 -39.04 -3.41
C LYS A 60 6.40 -38.39 -4.53
N PHE A 61 6.09 -37.10 -4.39
CA PHE A 61 5.08 -36.41 -5.21
C PHE A 61 5.42 -36.40 -6.71
N LYS A 62 6.68 -36.20 -7.09
CA LYS A 62 7.10 -36.23 -8.51
C LYS A 62 6.80 -37.58 -9.17
N ASP A 63 7.14 -38.67 -8.49
CA ASP A 63 6.96 -40.03 -9.00
C ASP A 63 5.47 -40.41 -8.99
N ALA A 64 4.70 -39.97 -7.99
CA ALA A 64 3.26 -40.15 -7.92
C ALA A 64 2.55 -39.47 -9.10
N VAL A 65 2.91 -38.22 -9.43
CA VAL A 65 2.39 -37.51 -10.62
C VAL A 65 2.71 -38.28 -11.90
N ALA A 66 3.93 -38.82 -12.03
CA ALA A 66 4.30 -39.60 -13.20
C ALA A 66 3.47 -40.90 -13.31
N ALA A 67 3.22 -41.58 -12.19
CA ALA A 67 2.38 -42.78 -12.15
C ALA A 67 0.93 -42.46 -12.50
N PHE A 68 0.34 -41.42 -11.92
CA PHE A 68 -1.03 -41.02 -12.21
C PHE A 68 -1.19 -40.54 -13.68
N ARG A 69 -0.22 -39.82 -14.24
CA ARG A 69 -0.23 -39.46 -15.66
C ARG A 69 -0.22 -40.67 -16.59
N LYS A 70 0.48 -41.76 -16.21
CA LYS A 70 0.42 -43.03 -16.97
C LYS A 70 -0.98 -43.66 -16.85
N ALA A 71 -1.61 -43.63 -15.69
CA ALA A 71 -2.99 -44.07 -15.53
C ALA A 71 -3.95 -43.22 -16.40
N LEU A 72 -3.84 -41.90 -16.37
CA LEU A 72 -4.65 -40.99 -17.15
C LEU A 72 -4.40 -41.08 -18.68
N ALA A 73 -3.24 -41.55 -19.11
CA ALA A 73 -2.99 -41.86 -20.52
C ALA A 73 -3.78 -43.09 -20.98
N ILE A 74 -4.16 -43.98 -20.07
CA ILE A 74 -4.99 -45.16 -20.35
C ILE A 74 -6.48 -44.77 -20.28
N ASP A 75 -6.88 -44.08 -19.25
CA ASP A 75 -8.24 -43.55 -19.09
C ASP A 75 -8.23 -42.11 -18.62
N PRO A 76 -8.40 -41.14 -19.56
CA PRO A 76 -8.41 -39.72 -19.25
C PRO A 76 -9.72 -39.19 -18.67
N SER A 77 -10.73 -40.04 -18.49
CA SER A 77 -12.07 -39.64 -18.04
C SER A 77 -12.24 -39.64 -16.50
N VAL A 78 -11.23 -40.07 -15.76
CA VAL A 78 -11.31 -40.22 -14.29
C VAL A 78 -11.03 -38.90 -13.61
N ALA A 79 -12.10 -38.20 -13.24
CA ALA A 79 -12.04 -36.87 -12.61
C ALA A 79 -11.24 -36.86 -11.30
N GLU A 80 -11.44 -37.84 -10.44
CA GLU A 80 -10.77 -38.00 -9.15
C GLU A 80 -9.24 -38.09 -9.31
N LEU A 81 -8.78 -38.71 -10.41
CA LEU A 81 -7.34 -38.84 -10.64
C LEU A 81 -6.72 -37.53 -11.14
N HIS A 82 -7.42 -36.75 -11.95
CA HIS A 82 -7.01 -35.39 -12.29
C HIS A 82 -6.95 -34.49 -11.05
N PHE A 83 -7.91 -34.63 -10.13
CA PHE A 83 -7.93 -33.91 -8.85
C PHE A 83 -6.69 -34.24 -8.02
N ASN A 84 -6.40 -35.53 -7.83
CA ASN A 84 -5.21 -35.98 -7.09
C ASN A 84 -3.91 -35.47 -7.71
N VAL A 85 -3.80 -35.46 -9.04
CA VAL A 85 -2.66 -34.87 -9.74
C VAL A 85 -2.56 -33.37 -9.43
N GLY A 86 -3.68 -32.65 -9.43
CA GLY A 86 -3.75 -31.24 -9.06
C GLY A 86 -3.19 -30.97 -7.66
N ILE A 87 -3.60 -31.75 -6.65
CA ILE A 87 -3.11 -31.64 -5.27
C ILE A 87 -1.58 -31.85 -5.21
N LEU A 88 -1.08 -32.90 -5.86
CA LEU A 88 0.35 -33.20 -5.86
C LEU A 88 1.19 -32.13 -6.56
N LEU A 89 0.66 -31.57 -7.65
CA LEU A 89 1.31 -30.47 -8.37
C LEU A 89 1.34 -29.19 -7.54
N ASN A 90 0.28 -28.91 -6.78
CA ASN A 90 0.25 -27.80 -5.85
C ASN A 90 1.32 -27.94 -4.76
N ASN A 91 1.46 -29.14 -4.17
CA ASN A 91 2.52 -29.45 -3.19
C ASN A 91 3.94 -29.37 -3.78
N LEU A 92 4.06 -29.49 -5.11
CA LEU A 92 5.31 -29.30 -5.84
C LEU A 92 5.56 -27.84 -6.29
N ASN A 93 4.71 -26.88 -5.89
CA ASN A 93 4.71 -25.49 -6.35
C ASN A 93 4.60 -25.33 -7.87
N ARG A 94 3.91 -26.27 -8.54
CA ARG A 94 3.64 -26.27 -10.00
C ARG A 94 2.21 -25.77 -10.27
N ALA A 95 1.97 -24.51 -9.90
CA ALA A 95 0.62 -23.94 -9.83
C ALA A 95 -0.15 -23.97 -11.15
N ASP A 96 0.46 -23.66 -12.30
CA ASP A 96 -0.22 -23.66 -13.60
C ASP A 96 -0.72 -25.06 -13.99
N GLU A 97 0.08 -26.09 -13.70
CA GLU A 97 -0.29 -27.47 -14.01
C GLU A 97 -1.34 -27.99 -13.03
N ALA A 98 -1.30 -27.54 -11.76
CA ALA A 98 -2.35 -27.84 -10.79
C ALA A 98 -3.70 -27.25 -11.24
N ILE A 99 -3.73 -25.98 -11.65
CA ILE A 99 -4.90 -25.30 -12.19
C ILE A 99 -5.45 -26.06 -13.42
N ALA A 100 -4.58 -26.47 -14.34
CA ALA A 100 -5.00 -27.23 -15.51
C ALA A 100 -5.64 -28.57 -15.12
N SER A 101 -5.09 -29.25 -14.09
CA SER A 101 -5.62 -30.52 -13.59
C SER A 101 -6.97 -30.32 -12.89
N TYR A 102 -7.13 -29.29 -12.06
CA TYR A 102 -8.41 -28.95 -11.42
C TYR A 102 -9.47 -28.53 -12.46
N LYS A 103 -9.11 -27.72 -13.47
CA LYS A 103 -10.01 -27.37 -14.58
C LYS A 103 -10.49 -28.63 -15.33
N LYS A 104 -9.61 -29.59 -15.55
CA LYS A 104 -10.00 -30.86 -16.14
C LYS A 104 -10.96 -31.65 -15.25
N THR A 105 -10.70 -31.67 -13.93
CA THR A 105 -11.59 -32.30 -12.93
C THR A 105 -12.99 -31.72 -13.01
N VAL A 106 -13.15 -30.39 -12.90
CA VAL A 106 -14.48 -29.76 -12.91
C VAL A 106 -15.18 -29.86 -14.26
N SER A 107 -14.42 -29.98 -15.34
CA SER A 107 -14.96 -30.25 -16.69
C SER A 107 -15.54 -31.67 -16.79
N LEU A 108 -14.91 -32.67 -16.18
CA LEU A 108 -15.35 -34.05 -16.18
C LEU A 108 -16.48 -34.30 -15.15
N LYS A 109 -16.39 -33.63 -14.00
CA LYS A 109 -17.34 -33.76 -12.89
C LYS A 109 -17.69 -32.38 -12.33
N PRO A 110 -18.66 -31.68 -12.93
CA PRO A 110 -19.03 -30.30 -12.52
C PRO A 110 -19.54 -30.19 -11.08
N SER A 111 -19.99 -31.31 -10.48
CA SER A 111 -20.45 -31.39 -9.10
C SER A 111 -19.37 -31.73 -8.07
N PHE A 112 -18.11 -31.64 -8.44
CA PHE A 112 -16.98 -31.93 -7.55
C PHE A 112 -16.63 -30.68 -6.74
N THR A 113 -17.24 -30.51 -5.58
CA THR A 113 -17.12 -29.33 -4.70
C THR A 113 -15.67 -29.00 -4.37
N ASP A 114 -14.90 -29.99 -3.86
CA ASP A 114 -13.49 -29.81 -3.50
C ASP A 114 -12.60 -29.36 -4.68
N ALA A 115 -12.94 -29.80 -5.89
CA ALA A 115 -12.17 -29.40 -7.07
C ALA A 115 -12.41 -27.93 -7.43
N HIS A 116 -13.63 -27.43 -7.26
CA HIS A 116 -13.92 -26.00 -7.39
C HIS A 116 -13.22 -25.17 -6.32
N TYR A 117 -13.25 -25.61 -5.06
CA TYR A 117 -12.54 -24.95 -3.96
C TYR A 117 -11.03 -24.90 -4.21
N ASN A 118 -10.40 -26.04 -4.52
CA ASN A 118 -8.95 -26.09 -4.77
C ASN A 118 -8.53 -25.32 -6.03
N LEU A 119 -9.40 -25.29 -7.06
CA LEU A 119 -9.19 -24.42 -8.22
C LEU A 119 -9.21 -22.96 -7.83
N GLY A 120 -10.17 -22.54 -6.99
CA GLY A 120 -10.25 -21.19 -6.43
C GLY A 120 -8.99 -20.82 -5.67
N ALA A 121 -8.53 -21.68 -4.76
CA ALA A 121 -7.32 -21.45 -3.96
C ALA A 121 -6.05 -21.31 -4.83
N ALA A 122 -5.90 -22.18 -5.83
CA ALA A 122 -4.77 -22.12 -6.74
C ALA A 122 -4.78 -20.84 -7.62
N LEU A 123 -5.96 -20.39 -8.04
CA LEU A 123 -6.13 -19.14 -8.80
C LEU A 123 -5.89 -17.91 -7.93
N GLN A 124 -6.36 -17.91 -6.68
CA GLN A 124 -6.11 -16.87 -5.69
C GLN A 124 -4.62 -16.69 -5.44
N ALA A 125 -3.88 -17.78 -5.24
CA ALA A 125 -2.42 -17.76 -5.05
C ALA A 125 -1.66 -17.17 -6.25
N GLN A 126 -2.28 -17.14 -7.45
CA GLN A 126 -1.73 -16.49 -8.64
C GLN A 126 -2.28 -15.05 -8.87
N GLY A 127 -3.03 -14.48 -7.93
CA GLY A 127 -3.64 -13.16 -8.08
C GLY A 127 -4.78 -13.11 -9.10
N LYS A 128 -5.28 -14.27 -9.58
CA LYS A 128 -6.40 -14.36 -10.54
C LYS A 128 -7.74 -14.28 -9.82
N PHE A 129 -7.97 -13.19 -9.11
CA PHE A 129 -9.05 -13.03 -8.13
C PHE A 129 -10.45 -13.22 -8.71
N GLU A 130 -10.73 -12.74 -9.91
CA GLU A 130 -12.05 -12.92 -10.55
C GLU A 130 -12.36 -14.41 -10.80
N GLN A 131 -11.39 -15.15 -11.35
CA GLN A 131 -11.57 -16.58 -11.62
C GLN A 131 -11.65 -17.39 -10.32
N ALA A 132 -10.90 -16.99 -9.28
CA ALA A 132 -10.96 -17.58 -7.95
C ALA A 132 -12.35 -17.40 -7.34
N ALA A 133 -12.91 -16.18 -7.35
CA ALA A 133 -14.25 -15.89 -6.87
C ALA A 133 -15.31 -16.75 -7.54
N ASN A 134 -15.25 -16.90 -8.87
CA ASN A 134 -16.17 -17.74 -9.62
C ASN A 134 -16.07 -19.22 -9.20
N SER A 135 -14.87 -19.70 -8.93
CA SER A 135 -14.64 -21.08 -8.48
C SER A 135 -15.17 -21.32 -7.06
N TYR A 136 -14.93 -20.37 -6.12
CA TYR A 136 -15.49 -20.45 -4.77
C TYR A 136 -17.03 -20.33 -4.78
N LYS A 137 -17.60 -19.40 -5.57
CA LYS A 137 -19.06 -19.29 -5.73
C LYS A 137 -19.66 -20.62 -6.19
N LYS A 138 -18.97 -21.32 -7.10
CA LYS A 138 -19.43 -22.64 -7.56
C LYS A 138 -19.34 -23.72 -6.49
N ALA A 139 -18.28 -23.73 -5.68
CA ALA A 139 -18.18 -24.64 -4.53
C ALA A 139 -19.32 -24.39 -3.52
N ILE A 140 -19.62 -23.11 -3.23
CA ILE A 140 -20.71 -22.71 -2.31
C ILE A 140 -22.10 -23.00 -2.89
N GLU A 141 -22.30 -22.91 -4.21
CA GLU A 141 -23.55 -23.36 -4.86
C GLU A 141 -23.78 -24.85 -4.67
N LEU A 142 -22.73 -25.67 -4.72
CA LEU A 142 -22.81 -27.11 -4.54
C LEU A 142 -22.95 -27.49 -3.06
N GLU A 143 -22.30 -26.74 -2.19
CA GLU A 143 -22.32 -26.94 -0.74
C GLU A 143 -22.45 -25.58 -0.01
N PRO A 144 -23.67 -25.11 0.26
CA PRO A 144 -23.93 -23.81 0.86
C PRO A 144 -23.29 -23.58 2.24
N GLY A 145 -22.98 -24.65 2.95
CA GLY A 145 -22.32 -24.64 4.26
C GLY A 145 -20.81 -24.81 4.20
N PHE A 146 -20.17 -24.67 3.04
CA PHE A 146 -18.71 -24.82 2.92
C PHE A 146 -18.01 -23.58 3.50
N PHE A 147 -17.70 -23.64 4.79
CA PHE A 147 -17.16 -22.53 5.58
C PHE A 147 -15.88 -21.95 4.96
N GLU A 148 -14.89 -22.78 4.64
CA GLU A 148 -13.60 -22.31 4.09
C GLU A 148 -13.76 -21.65 2.70
N ALA A 149 -14.73 -22.12 1.90
CA ALA A 149 -15.01 -21.49 0.62
C ALA A 149 -15.65 -20.10 0.78
N LEU A 150 -16.53 -19.94 1.76
CA LEU A 150 -17.12 -18.64 2.11
C LEU A 150 -16.04 -17.67 2.60
N VAL A 151 -15.20 -18.10 3.54
CA VAL A 151 -14.10 -17.25 4.07
C VAL A 151 -13.16 -16.80 2.96
N ASN A 152 -12.72 -17.74 2.10
CA ASN A 152 -11.80 -17.41 1.01
C ASN A 152 -12.47 -16.55 -0.08
N LEU A 153 -13.76 -16.74 -0.34
CA LEU A 153 -14.52 -15.85 -1.23
C LEU A 153 -14.54 -14.42 -0.69
N GLY A 154 -14.80 -14.24 0.62
CA GLY A 154 -14.77 -12.93 1.27
C GLY A 154 -13.42 -12.26 1.10
N VAL A 155 -12.31 -12.96 1.34
CA VAL A 155 -10.94 -12.43 1.13
C VAL A 155 -10.73 -12.00 -0.32
N VAL A 156 -11.09 -12.83 -1.29
CA VAL A 156 -10.94 -12.52 -2.71
C VAL A 156 -11.80 -11.33 -3.15
N LEU A 157 -12.98 -11.18 -2.57
CA LEU A 157 -13.85 -10.02 -2.83
C LEU A 157 -13.25 -8.72 -2.28
N GLN A 158 -12.60 -8.77 -1.10
CA GLN A 158 -11.86 -7.62 -0.55
C GLN A 158 -10.69 -7.21 -1.47
N GLU A 159 -9.90 -8.16 -1.97
CA GLU A 159 -8.81 -7.89 -2.94
C GLU A 159 -9.32 -7.24 -4.23
N ARG A 160 -10.58 -7.47 -4.58
CA ARG A 160 -11.27 -6.83 -5.71
C ARG A 160 -11.98 -5.52 -5.34
N SER A 161 -11.85 -5.05 -4.11
CA SER A 161 -12.56 -3.88 -3.58
C SER A 161 -14.10 -3.99 -3.62
N LEU A 162 -14.63 -5.20 -3.64
CA LEU A 162 -16.08 -5.50 -3.56
C LEU A 162 -16.47 -5.71 -2.10
N LEU A 163 -16.35 -4.64 -1.30
CA LEU A 163 -16.40 -4.69 0.15
C LEU A 163 -17.78 -5.15 0.68
N SER A 164 -18.86 -4.61 0.14
CA SER A 164 -20.22 -4.98 0.55
C SER A 164 -20.50 -6.47 0.31
N GLU A 165 -20.09 -7.02 -0.87
CA GLU A 165 -20.24 -8.45 -1.15
C GLU A 165 -19.38 -9.31 -0.19
N ALA A 166 -18.17 -8.84 0.16
CA ALA A 166 -17.29 -9.53 1.09
C ALA A 166 -17.93 -9.63 2.48
N ILE A 167 -18.51 -8.52 2.97
CA ILE A 167 -19.20 -8.47 4.27
C ILE A 167 -20.37 -9.47 4.31
N GLU A 168 -21.25 -9.47 3.28
CA GLU A 168 -22.35 -10.41 3.19
C GLU A 168 -21.88 -11.88 3.25
N VAL A 169 -20.77 -12.18 2.60
CA VAL A 169 -20.20 -13.53 2.58
C VAL A 169 -19.61 -13.90 3.93
N TYR A 170 -18.94 -12.96 4.62
CA TYR A 170 -18.43 -13.19 5.99
C TYR A 170 -19.58 -13.39 6.99
N GLU A 171 -20.66 -12.61 6.90
CA GLU A 171 -21.86 -12.82 7.72
C GLU A 171 -22.42 -14.24 7.54
N ARG A 172 -22.49 -14.73 6.31
CA ARG A 172 -22.91 -16.11 6.03
C ARG A 172 -21.96 -17.14 6.63
N ALA A 173 -20.64 -16.91 6.58
CA ALA A 173 -19.65 -17.79 7.21
C ALA A 173 -19.84 -17.83 8.74
N LEU A 174 -20.06 -16.67 9.37
CA LEU A 174 -20.28 -16.55 10.81
C LEU A 174 -21.59 -17.14 11.32
N LEU A 175 -22.58 -17.35 10.44
CA LEU A 175 -23.79 -18.12 10.76
C LEU A 175 -23.50 -19.64 10.87
N ILE A 176 -22.43 -20.12 10.24
CA ILE A 176 -22.02 -21.53 10.29
C ILE A 176 -21.10 -21.75 11.48
N GLU A 177 -20.06 -20.92 11.58
CA GLU A 177 -19.06 -21.03 12.64
C GLU A 177 -18.59 -19.64 13.06
N LYS A 178 -18.54 -19.38 14.39
CA LYS A 178 -17.95 -18.16 14.94
C LYS A 178 -16.43 -18.31 14.98
N ASP A 179 -15.75 -17.54 14.17
CA ASP A 179 -14.29 -17.58 14.03
C ASP A 179 -13.68 -16.18 14.15
N ALA A 180 -12.64 -16.05 14.97
CA ALA A 180 -11.99 -14.77 15.26
C ALA A 180 -11.36 -14.12 14.01
N LYS A 181 -10.83 -14.94 13.09
CA LYS A 181 -10.22 -14.44 11.85
C LYS A 181 -11.28 -13.92 10.88
N VAL A 182 -12.46 -14.57 10.84
CA VAL A 182 -13.56 -14.09 10.00
C VAL A 182 -14.10 -12.78 10.51
N TYR A 183 -14.28 -12.62 11.84
CA TYR A 183 -14.63 -11.33 12.44
C TYR A 183 -13.57 -10.26 12.16
N PHE A 184 -12.30 -10.59 12.27
CA PHE A 184 -11.22 -9.67 11.93
C PHE A 184 -11.28 -9.22 10.46
N ASN A 185 -11.43 -10.16 9.53
CA ASN A 185 -11.52 -9.84 8.10
C ASN A 185 -12.77 -8.99 7.79
N MET A 186 -13.92 -9.32 8.40
CA MET A 186 -15.15 -8.54 8.27
C MET A 186 -14.97 -7.12 8.82
N GLY A 187 -14.36 -6.96 10.00
CA GLY A 187 -14.04 -5.66 10.57
C GLY A 187 -13.13 -4.83 9.66
N THR A 188 -12.16 -5.46 9.01
CA THR A 188 -11.27 -4.81 8.04
C THR A 188 -12.05 -4.37 6.78
N ALA A 189 -12.96 -5.20 6.28
CA ALA A 189 -13.83 -4.83 5.16
C ALA A 189 -14.75 -3.64 5.51
N LEU A 190 -15.36 -3.66 6.69
CA LEU A 190 -16.21 -2.60 7.22
C LEU A 190 -15.43 -1.28 7.41
N LYS A 191 -14.21 -1.35 7.95
CA LYS A 191 -13.32 -0.18 8.06
C LYS A 191 -13.05 0.44 6.68
N ASN A 192 -12.70 -0.38 5.70
CA ASN A 192 -12.40 0.08 4.35
C ASN A 192 -13.65 0.61 3.61
N GLU A 193 -14.85 0.17 3.97
CA GLU A 193 -16.12 0.69 3.49
C GLU A 193 -16.53 2.01 4.19
N GLY A 194 -15.82 2.40 5.27
CA GLY A 194 -16.09 3.59 6.06
C GLY A 194 -17.11 3.37 7.19
N ARG A 195 -17.56 2.14 7.42
CA ARG A 195 -18.50 1.74 8.49
C ARG A 195 -17.77 1.50 9.80
N LEU A 196 -17.16 2.57 10.33
CA LEU A 196 -16.22 2.48 11.45
C LEU A 196 -16.84 1.92 12.75
N GLY A 197 -18.13 2.21 13.02
CA GLY A 197 -18.84 1.68 14.18
C GLY A 197 -19.00 0.15 14.12
N ASP A 198 -19.46 -0.34 12.96
CA ASP A 198 -19.65 -1.78 12.72
C ASP A 198 -18.31 -2.53 12.71
N ALA A 199 -17.25 -1.87 12.21
CA ALA A 199 -15.89 -2.41 12.25
C ALA A 199 -15.42 -2.66 13.69
N VAL A 200 -15.62 -1.69 14.59
CA VAL A 200 -15.28 -1.83 16.03
C VAL A 200 -16.06 -2.97 16.67
N GLU A 201 -17.35 -3.11 16.38
CA GLU A 201 -18.16 -4.23 16.88
C GLU A 201 -17.60 -5.57 16.40
N SER A 202 -17.28 -5.68 15.12
CA SER A 202 -16.70 -6.90 14.56
C SER A 202 -15.35 -7.25 15.19
N TYR A 203 -14.48 -6.24 15.39
CA TYR A 203 -13.19 -6.43 16.09
C TYR A 203 -13.38 -6.87 17.55
N ASN A 204 -14.36 -6.31 18.27
CA ASN A 204 -14.68 -6.76 19.63
C ASN A 204 -15.10 -8.23 19.64
N ASN A 205 -15.94 -8.66 18.70
CA ASN A 205 -16.31 -10.08 18.57
C ASN A 205 -15.10 -10.99 18.29
N ALA A 206 -14.12 -10.50 17.52
CA ALA A 206 -12.86 -11.23 17.31
C ALA A 206 -12.07 -11.37 18.61
N LEU A 207 -11.99 -10.29 19.43
CA LEU A 207 -11.28 -10.28 20.71
C LEU A 207 -11.99 -11.11 21.80
N GLU A 208 -13.32 -11.24 21.76
CA GLU A 208 -14.04 -12.16 22.66
C GLU A 208 -13.63 -13.63 22.43
N LEU A 209 -13.35 -14.00 21.17
CA LEU A 209 -12.89 -15.34 20.82
C LEU A 209 -11.39 -15.52 20.99
N LYS A 210 -10.60 -14.47 20.74
CA LYS A 210 -9.15 -14.47 20.83
C LYS A 210 -8.66 -13.16 21.48
N PRO A 211 -8.55 -13.11 22.84
CA PRO A 211 -8.19 -11.89 23.57
C PRO A 211 -6.77 -11.36 23.31
N ASP A 212 -5.86 -12.19 22.80
CA ASP A 212 -4.48 -11.88 22.48
C ASP A 212 -4.24 -11.59 20.99
N TYR A 213 -5.29 -11.18 20.26
CA TYR A 213 -5.21 -10.94 18.81
C TYR A 213 -4.62 -9.54 18.52
N ALA A 214 -3.29 -9.48 18.44
CA ALA A 214 -2.53 -8.22 18.31
C ALA A 214 -2.96 -7.36 17.12
N GLU A 215 -3.19 -7.97 15.95
CA GLU A 215 -3.59 -7.26 14.74
C GLU A 215 -4.97 -6.59 14.89
N VAL A 216 -5.87 -7.17 15.67
CA VAL A 216 -7.19 -6.57 15.94
C VAL A 216 -7.03 -5.30 16.74
N TYR A 217 -6.23 -5.31 17.82
CA TYR A 217 -5.95 -4.10 18.59
C TYR A 217 -5.31 -3.01 17.73
N SER A 218 -4.37 -3.37 16.85
CA SER A 218 -3.74 -2.44 15.92
C SER A 218 -4.76 -1.78 14.98
N ASN A 219 -5.63 -2.58 14.35
CA ASN A 219 -6.65 -2.07 13.42
C ASN A 219 -7.73 -1.24 14.14
N MET A 220 -8.12 -1.59 15.36
CA MET A 220 -8.99 -0.75 16.18
C MET A 220 -8.32 0.60 16.52
N GLY A 221 -7.02 0.58 16.81
CA GLY A 221 -6.23 1.79 17.01
C GLY A 221 -6.27 2.71 15.80
N GLU A 222 -6.14 2.17 14.59
CA GLU A 222 -6.27 2.95 13.34
C GLU A 222 -7.67 3.57 13.21
N VAL A 223 -8.73 2.81 13.48
CA VAL A 223 -10.11 3.33 13.46
C VAL A 223 -10.29 4.49 14.42
N LEU A 224 -9.76 4.38 15.65
CA LEU A 224 -9.86 5.48 16.64
C LEU A 224 -9.03 6.70 16.22
N ARG A 225 -7.85 6.49 15.64
CA ARG A 225 -7.04 7.58 15.10
C ARG A 225 -7.79 8.34 14.00
N ASP A 226 -8.42 7.62 13.08
CA ASP A 226 -9.20 8.20 11.99
C ASP A 226 -10.44 8.99 12.49
N GLN A 227 -10.93 8.64 13.69
CA GLN A 227 -11.96 9.38 14.43
C GLN A 227 -11.39 10.57 15.25
N GLY A 228 -10.08 10.81 15.26
CA GLY A 228 -9.43 11.85 16.05
C GLY A 228 -9.27 11.50 17.55
N ARG A 229 -9.53 10.26 17.96
CA ARG A 229 -9.42 9.77 19.34
C ARG A 229 -8.01 9.24 19.61
N TYR A 230 -7.04 10.13 19.54
CA TYR A 230 -5.61 9.77 19.54
C TYR A 230 -5.14 9.04 20.81
N ASP A 231 -5.53 9.50 22.00
CA ASP A 231 -5.09 8.88 23.26
C ASP A 231 -5.59 7.44 23.41
N GLU A 232 -6.82 7.19 22.99
CA GLU A 232 -7.41 5.85 23.00
C GLU A 232 -6.76 4.94 21.95
N SER A 233 -6.46 5.47 20.78
CA SER A 233 -5.72 4.80 19.72
C SER A 233 -4.36 4.31 20.21
N VAL A 234 -3.60 5.17 20.89
CA VAL A 234 -2.30 4.83 21.49
C VAL A 234 -2.43 3.72 22.55
N GLY A 235 -3.49 3.75 23.35
CA GLY A 235 -3.79 2.67 24.30
C GLY A 235 -3.95 1.32 23.62
N LEU A 236 -4.58 1.29 22.44
CA LEU A 236 -4.76 0.06 21.65
C LEU A 236 -3.46 -0.39 20.97
N TYR A 237 -2.64 0.53 20.43
CA TYR A 237 -1.33 0.14 19.89
C TYR A 237 -0.43 -0.47 20.96
N LYS A 238 -0.43 0.09 22.20
CA LYS A 238 0.31 -0.50 23.32
C LYS A 238 -0.19 -1.90 23.65
N LYS A 239 -1.52 -2.13 23.69
CA LYS A 239 -2.08 -3.48 23.88
C LYS A 239 -1.69 -4.44 22.77
N ALA A 240 -1.69 -3.98 21.50
CA ALA A 240 -1.21 -4.79 20.38
C ALA A 240 0.25 -5.24 20.60
N LEU A 241 1.11 -4.33 21.07
CA LEU A 241 2.52 -4.60 21.35
C LEU A 241 2.76 -5.40 22.65
N GLU A 242 1.82 -5.41 23.57
CA GLU A 242 1.82 -6.34 24.72
C GLU A 242 1.56 -7.78 24.24
N CYS A 243 0.69 -7.97 23.23
CA CYS A 243 0.40 -9.27 22.64
C CYS A 243 1.49 -9.72 21.66
N ASP A 244 1.95 -8.83 20.79
CA ASP A 244 3.07 -9.06 19.85
C ASP A 244 4.00 -7.85 19.79
N PRO A 245 5.12 -7.84 20.56
CA PRO A 245 6.08 -6.75 20.56
C PRO A 245 6.74 -6.46 19.21
N THR A 246 6.66 -7.40 18.27
CA THR A 246 7.29 -7.30 16.95
C THR A 246 6.32 -6.85 15.87
N LEU A 247 5.04 -6.62 16.17
CA LEU A 247 4.02 -6.27 15.17
C LEU A 247 4.39 -4.97 14.44
N PRO A 248 4.72 -5.04 13.12
CA PRO A 248 5.29 -3.92 12.40
C PRO A 248 4.37 -2.69 12.37
N VAL A 249 3.10 -2.89 12.06
CA VAL A 249 2.11 -1.81 11.91
C VAL A 249 1.87 -1.10 13.24
N ALA A 250 1.76 -1.84 14.35
CA ALA A 250 1.54 -1.25 15.68
C ALA A 250 2.76 -0.43 16.15
N ASN A 251 3.98 -0.96 15.93
CA ASN A 251 5.21 -0.20 16.20
C ASN A 251 5.27 1.08 15.36
N TYR A 252 4.98 1.00 14.05
CA TYR A 252 4.98 2.16 13.17
C TYR A 252 3.94 3.21 13.58
N SER A 253 2.71 2.80 13.86
CA SER A 253 1.63 3.71 14.25
C SER A 253 1.92 4.40 15.59
N LEU A 254 2.50 3.67 16.55
CA LEU A 254 2.93 4.26 17.83
C LEU A 254 4.11 5.22 17.61
N ALA A 255 5.06 4.86 16.75
CA ALA A 255 6.19 5.72 16.40
C ALA A 255 5.74 7.05 15.77
N VAL A 256 4.77 7.02 14.85
CA VAL A 256 4.20 8.24 14.24
C VAL A 256 3.56 9.13 15.31
N TYR A 257 2.77 8.56 16.22
CA TYR A 257 2.18 9.34 17.31
C TYR A 257 3.25 10.01 18.20
N LEU A 258 4.28 9.25 18.59
CA LEU A 258 5.39 9.78 19.41
C LEU A 258 6.16 10.86 18.66
N TYR A 259 6.39 10.67 17.37
CA TYR A 259 6.99 11.66 16.47
C TYR A 259 6.18 12.96 16.44
N ASP A 260 4.87 12.88 16.22
CA ASP A 260 3.98 14.04 16.17
C ASP A 260 3.86 14.76 17.53
N SER A 261 3.99 14.03 18.63
CA SER A 261 3.98 14.58 19.99
C SER A 261 5.34 15.13 20.45
N GLY A 262 6.41 14.95 19.64
CA GLY A 262 7.76 15.43 19.92
C GLY A 262 8.62 14.48 20.75
N ASP A 263 8.14 13.30 21.13
CA ASP A 263 8.97 12.24 21.74
C ASP A 263 9.76 11.50 20.65
N LEU A 264 10.81 12.17 20.18
CA LEU A 264 11.63 11.64 19.08
C LEU A 264 12.50 10.44 19.48
N GLU A 265 12.82 10.27 20.75
CA GLU A 265 13.59 9.11 21.22
C GLU A 265 12.71 7.86 21.26
N GLY A 266 11.50 7.97 21.81
CA GLY A 266 10.50 6.90 21.78
C GLY A 266 10.11 6.55 20.33
N ALA A 267 9.90 7.55 19.49
CA ALA A 267 9.60 7.36 18.06
C ALA A 267 10.71 6.57 17.34
N LEU A 268 11.98 6.93 17.56
CA LEU A 268 13.12 6.24 16.96
C LEU A 268 13.14 4.75 17.30
N GLU A 269 12.96 4.40 18.58
CA GLU A 269 12.92 2.99 19.02
C GLU A 269 11.85 2.20 18.29
N HIS A 270 10.64 2.76 18.19
CA HIS A 270 9.50 2.09 17.57
C HIS A 270 9.61 2.05 16.04
N PHE A 271 10.13 3.10 15.37
CA PHE A 271 10.42 3.05 13.94
C PHE A 271 11.41 1.92 13.61
N GLN A 272 12.50 1.80 14.37
CA GLN A 272 13.49 0.74 14.16
C GLN A 272 12.92 -0.68 14.37
N LYS A 273 12.01 -0.85 15.32
CA LYS A 273 11.31 -2.13 15.55
C LYS A 273 10.31 -2.43 14.44
N SER A 274 9.67 -1.43 13.88
CA SER A 274 8.62 -1.61 12.88
C SER A 274 9.15 -2.18 11.57
N GLN A 275 10.30 -1.70 11.10
CA GLN A 275 10.84 -1.99 9.76
C GLN A 275 9.79 -1.89 8.65
N PHE A 276 8.82 -0.96 8.82
CA PHE A 276 7.65 -0.81 7.98
C PHE A 276 7.63 0.57 7.31
N ALA A 277 7.12 0.66 6.09
CA ALA A 277 7.01 1.90 5.31
C ALA A 277 8.35 2.67 5.22
N ASP A 278 8.34 3.95 5.52
CA ASP A 278 9.49 4.88 5.47
C ASP A 278 10.29 4.95 6.80
N TRP A 279 10.25 3.90 7.61
CA TRP A 279 10.85 3.84 8.94
C TRP A 279 12.33 4.29 8.97
N GLN A 280 13.10 4.01 7.92
CA GLN A 280 14.51 4.36 7.87
C GLN A 280 14.72 5.87 7.78
N GLU A 281 13.95 6.55 6.94
CA GLU A 281 14.01 8.00 6.80
C GLU A 281 13.54 8.71 8.07
N ARG A 282 12.44 8.22 8.67
CA ARG A 282 11.92 8.76 9.93
C ARG A 282 12.88 8.50 11.10
N SER A 283 13.56 7.36 11.12
CA SER A 283 14.63 7.10 12.08
C SER A 283 15.79 8.08 11.92
N LEU A 284 16.21 8.36 10.68
CA LEU A 284 17.25 9.36 10.41
C LEU A 284 16.81 10.77 10.84
N TYR A 285 15.56 11.14 10.60
CA TYR A 285 15.03 12.39 11.10
C TYR A 285 15.10 12.49 12.63
N CYS A 286 14.65 11.45 13.34
CA CYS A 286 14.72 11.41 14.80
C CYS A 286 16.17 11.53 15.31
N LEU A 287 17.11 10.79 14.69
CA LEU A 287 18.52 10.89 15.03
C LEU A 287 19.09 12.30 14.79
N TYR A 288 18.70 12.92 13.67
CA TYR A 288 19.15 14.26 13.32
C TYR A 288 18.62 15.32 14.29
N LYS A 289 17.31 15.31 14.53
CA LYS A 289 16.64 16.27 15.45
C LYS A 289 17.12 16.14 16.90
N THR A 290 17.49 14.92 17.33
CA THR A 290 18.07 14.67 18.67
C THR A 290 19.58 14.85 18.73
N SER A 291 20.18 15.41 17.66
CA SER A 291 21.63 15.69 17.56
C SER A 291 22.55 14.46 17.66
N LYS A 292 22.04 13.27 17.37
CA LYS A 292 22.81 12.01 17.28
C LYS A 292 23.47 11.89 15.90
N PHE A 293 24.38 12.82 15.60
CA PHE A 293 24.91 13.05 14.24
C PHE A 293 25.77 11.91 13.72
N GLU A 294 26.50 11.19 14.56
CA GLU A 294 27.31 10.04 14.11
C GLU A 294 26.43 8.87 13.67
N GLU A 295 25.41 8.54 14.44
CA GLU A 295 24.44 7.50 14.11
C GLU A 295 23.62 7.88 12.87
N PHE A 296 23.24 9.15 12.77
CA PHE A 296 22.59 9.70 11.57
C PHE A 296 23.46 9.50 10.32
N LYS A 297 24.76 9.88 10.39
CA LYS A 297 25.68 9.74 9.26
C LYS A 297 25.83 8.28 8.82
N GLN A 298 25.98 7.36 9.77
CA GLN A 298 26.08 5.93 9.46
C GLN A 298 24.82 5.42 8.74
N GLY A 299 23.63 5.70 9.27
CA GLY A 299 22.36 5.27 8.65
C GLY A 299 22.13 5.94 7.29
N LEU A 300 22.57 7.19 7.12
CA LEU A 300 22.53 7.89 5.86
C LEU A 300 23.40 7.21 4.79
N ASP A 301 24.62 6.83 5.14
CA ASP A 301 25.53 6.14 4.21
C ASP A 301 24.98 4.76 3.80
N GLU A 302 24.30 4.05 4.72
CA GLU A 302 23.60 2.80 4.41
C GLU A 302 22.44 2.99 3.40
N LEU A 303 21.63 4.04 3.55
CA LEU A 303 20.55 4.34 2.60
C LEU A 303 21.06 4.78 1.23
N LYS A 304 22.14 5.61 1.20
CA LYS A 304 22.80 5.98 -0.06
C LYS A 304 23.31 4.77 -0.82
N ALA A 305 23.90 3.78 -0.12
CA ALA A 305 24.38 2.56 -0.74
C ALA A 305 23.28 1.73 -1.40
N LYS A 306 22.03 1.87 -0.95
CA LYS A 306 20.84 1.22 -1.53
C LYS A 306 20.23 1.98 -2.71
N ASN A 307 20.83 3.11 -3.17
CA ASN A 307 20.27 4.02 -4.18
C ASN A 307 18.83 4.48 -3.85
N HIS A 308 18.53 4.64 -2.58
CA HIS A 308 17.24 5.13 -2.13
C HIS A 308 17.07 6.60 -2.49
N ASN A 309 15.97 6.97 -3.15
CA ASN A 309 15.69 8.32 -3.61
C ASN A 309 14.42 8.86 -2.95
N SER A 310 14.56 9.95 -2.19
CA SER A 310 13.46 10.56 -1.47
C SER A 310 13.68 12.07 -1.31
N PRO A 311 12.64 12.90 -1.49
CA PRO A 311 12.70 14.32 -1.17
C PRO A 311 13.02 14.58 0.30
N PHE A 312 12.45 13.80 1.21
CA PHE A 312 12.70 13.93 2.65
C PHE A 312 14.17 13.68 3.00
N LEU A 313 14.76 12.63 2.42
CA LEU A 313 16.19 12.36 2.59
C LEU A 313 17.06 13.48 1.99
N ALA A 314 16.62 14.10 0.91
CA ALA A 314 17.32 15.26 0.33
C ALA A 314 17.32 16.46 1.28
N THR A 315 16.22 16.72 2.00
CA THR A 315 16.17 17.74 3.04
C THR A 315 17.19 17.45 4.14
N LEU A 316 17.19 16.23 4.68
CA LEU A 316 18.09 15.83 5.76
C LEU A 316 19.57 15.94 5.35
N THR A 317 19.90 15.46 4.14
CA THR A 317 21.28 15.48 3.63
C THR A 317 21.75 16.88 3.29
N GLY A 318 20.89 17.69 2.67
CA GLY A 318 21.17 19.07 2.33
C GLY A 318 21.41 19.91 3.59
N HIS A 319 20.49 19.82 4.55
CA HIS A 319 20.63 20.53 5.82
C HIS A 319 21.88 20.08 6.61
N TYR A 320 22.19 18.78 6.63
CA TYR A 320 23.41 18.27 7.27
C TYR A 320 24.66 18.84 6.60
N ALA A 321 24.72 18.83 5.28
CA ALA A 321 25.86 19.33 4.53
C ALA A 321 26.11 20.81 4.81
N GLU A 322 25.08 21.65 4.77
CA GLU A 322 25.17 23.08 5.11
C GLU A 322 25.57 23.27 6.57
N ASN A 323 24.93 22.57 7.50
CA ASN A 323 25.14 22.71 8.93
C ASN A 323 26.57 22.35 9.39
N PHE A 324 27.24 21.45 8.66
CA PHE A 324 28.58 20.95 9.00
C PHE A 324 29.67 21.41 8.00
N GLY A 325 29.32 22.15 6.97
CA GLY A 325 30.24 22.58 5.92
C GLY A 325 30.85 21.41 5.14
N THR A 326 30.05 20.35 4.90
CA THR A 326 30.48 19.16 4.17
C THR A 326 29.85 19.12 2.79
N GLU A 327 30.43 18.33 1.87
CA GLU A 327 29.85 18.13 0.55
C GLU A 327 28.56 17.28 0.64
N ASN A 328 27.50 17.71 -0.07
CA ASN A 328 26.29 16.93 -0.20
C ASN A 328 26.42 15.90 -1.33
N ASN A 329 26.84 14.69 -0.98
CA ASN A 329 27.04 13.58 -1.92
C ASN A 329 25.73 12.83 -2.28
N TYR A 330 24.58 13.31 -1.85
CA TYR A 330 23.29 12.71 -2.19
C TYR A 330 22.73 13.40 -3.45
N ASN A 331 22.83 12.70 -4.58
CA ASN A 331 22.53 13.28 -5.90
C ASN A 331 21.02 13.29 -6.24
N PHE A 332 20.14 13.39 -5.27
CA PHE A 332 18.71 13.60 -5.55
C PHE A 332 18.49 15.03 -6.05
N CYS A 333 18.75 16.01 -5.21
CA CYS A 333 18.65 17.44 -5.50
C CYS A 333 19.75 18.17 -4.70
N PRO A 334 21.02 18.13 -5.16
CA PRO A 334 22.16 18.57 -4.35
C PRO A 334 22.15 20.09 -4.07
N ASN A 335 21.61 20.88 -4.98
CA ASN A 335 21.49 22.35 -4.87
C ASN A 335 20.02 22.76 -5.04
N PRO A 336 19.13 22.49 -4.10
CA PRO A 336 17.70 22.68 -4.30
C PRO A 336 17.29 24.15 -4.51
N MET A 337 18.09 25.12 -4.05
CA MET A 337 17.85 26.55 -4.27
C MET A 337 17.92 26.96 -5.73
N ASP A 338 18.70 26.28 -6.57
CA ASP A 338 18.83 26.56 -8.00
C ASP A 338 17.54 26.24 -8.77
N PHE A 339 16.68 25.36 -8.22
CA PHE A 339 15.41 24.95 -8.81
C PHE A 339 14.21 25.80 -8.34
N VAL A 340 14.45 26.91 -7.67
CA VAL A 340 13.39 27.85 -7.28
C VAL A 340 12.95 28.63 -8.50
N PHE A 341 11.71 28.46 -8.94
CA PHE A 341 11.15 29.01 -10.16
C PHE A 341 9.99 29.96 -9.85
N HIS A 342 10.10 31.20 -10.26
CA HIS A 342 9.08 32.21 -10.13
C HIS A 342 8.66 32.70 -11.51
N THR A 343 7.40 32.65 -11.82
CA THR A 343 6.83 33.07 -13.11
C THR A 343 5.39 33.52 -12.96
N GLU A 344 4.85 34.13 -14.00
CA GLU A 344 3.43 34.49 -14.07
C GLU A 344 2.59 33.39 -14.71
N VAL A 345 1.31 33.36 -14.32
CA VAL A 345 0.22 32.62 -14.99
C VAL A 345 -0.61 33.67 -15.75
N PRO A 346 -0.45 33.79 -17.08
CA PRO A 346 -1.06 34.87 -17.86
C PRO A 346 -2.59 34.96 -17.70
N GLU A 347 -3.23 33.80 -17.54
CA GLU A 347 -4.68 33.70 -17.38
C GLU A 347 -5.22 34.30 -16.07
N LEU A 348 -4.32 34.65 -15.14
CA LEU A 348 -4.68 35.24 -13.83
C LEU A 348 -4.19 36.68 -13.68
N LYS A 349 -3.70 37.31 -14.76
CA LYS A 349 -3.26 38.70 -14.72
C LYS A 349 -4.38 39.69 -15.01
N GLY A 350 -4.25 40.88 -14.43
CA GLY A 350 -5.26 41.95 -14.57
C GLY A 350 -6.64 41.56 -14.00
N ASP A 351 -7.68 42.05 -14.63
CA ASP A 351 -9.07 41.74 -14.26
C ASP A 351 -9.60 40.49 -14.99
N SER A 352 -8.85 39.40 -14.95
CA SER A 352 -9.25 38.18 -15.64
C SER A 352 -10.50 37.54 -15.04
N GLU A 353 -11.40 37.05 -15.90
CA GLU A 353 -12.63 36.37 -15.47
C GLU A 353 -12.32 35.14 -14.59
N LEU A 354 -11.26 34.40 -14.91
CA LEU A 354 -10.85 33.24 -14.13
C LEU A 354 -10.45 33.64 -12.70
N LEU A 355 -9.66 34.72 -12.55
CA LEU A 355 -9.26 35.21 -11.22
C LEU A 355 -10.48 35.62 -10.38
N GLN A 356 -11.41 36.39 -10.96
CA GLN A 356 -12.61 36.80 -10.26
C GLN A 356 -13.48 35.61 -9.85
N GLN A 357 -13.66 34.65 -10.74
CA GLN A 357 -14.43 33.45 -10.44
C GLN A 357 -13.75 32.59 -9.36
N LEU A 358 -12.43 32.41 -9.40
CA LEU A 358 -11.67 31.70 -8.37
C LEU A 358 -11.82 32.33 -7.00
N LEU A 359 -11.67 33.65 -6.90
CA LEU A 359 -11.84 34.38 -5.65
C LEU A 359 -13.25 34.21 -5.09
N LYS A 360 -14.29 34.24 -5.97
CA LYS A 360 -15.66 33.99 -5.59
C LYS A 360 -15.85 32.56 -5.09
N ASP A 361 -15.40 31.55 -5.86
CA ASP A 361 -15.59 30.15 -5.52
C ASP A 361 -14.85 29.78 -4.21
N ILE A 362 -13.67 30.37 -3.95
CA ILE A 362 -12.93 30.20 -2.69
C ILE A 362 -13.68 30.83 -1.50
N ARG A 363 -14.32 31.99 -1.68
CA ARG A 363 -15.09 32.66 -0.63
C ARG A 363 -16.43 31.96 -0.34
N ASP A 364 -17.05 31.41 -1.37
CA ASP A 364 -18.33 30.69 -1.30
C ASP A 364 -18.16 29.22 -0.91
N ALA A 365 -16.91 28.69 -0.93
CA ALA A 365 -16.65 27.30 -0.65
C ALA A 365 -17.01 26.95 0.79
N HIS A 366 -18.02 26.10 0.98
CA HIS A 366 -18.25 25.39 2.24
C HIS A 366 -17.23 24.27 2.37
N VAL A 367 -16.10 24.56 3.00
CA VAL A 367 -15.04 23.60 3.24
C VAL A 367 -14.89 23.42 4.74
N GLU A 368 -14.72 22.19 5.21
CA GLU A 368 -14.25 21.97 6.58
C GLU A 368 -12.90 22.68 6.74
N GLU A 369 -12.90 23.73 7.51
CA GLU A 369 -11.72 24.50 7.83
C GLU A 369 -10.85 23.67 8.79
N LYS A 370 -9.71 23.19 8.30
CA LYS A 370 -8.72 22.55 9.17
C LYS A 370 -7.83 23.61 9.80
N MET A 371 -7.84 23.68 11.12
CA MET A 371 -6.79 24.36 11.87
C MET A 371 -5.50 23.53 11.76
N GLN A 372 -4.50 24.04 11.05
CA GLN A 372 -3.16 23.45 11.06
C GLN A 372 -2.31 24.14 12.12
N GLY A 373 -1.55 23.37 12.91
CA GLY A 373 -0.66 23.90 13.94
C GLY A 373 0.46 24.82 13.42
N ARG A 374 0.67 24.86 12.10
CA ARG A 374 1.69 25.71 11.43
C ARG A 374 1.11 27.00 10.84
N LEU A 375 -0.21 27.07 10.66
CA LEU A 375 -0.91 28.25 10.12
C LEU A 375 -1.40 29.14 11.25
N VAL A 376 -0.94 30.38 11.24
CA VAL A 376 -1.33 31.42 12.22
C VAL A 376 -2.23 32.45 11.52
N ASN A 377 -3.32 32.83 12.16
CA ASN A 377 -4.30 33.81 11.68
C ASN A 377 -4.78 33.56 10.24
N GLY A 378 -5.10 32.31 9.96
CA GLY A 378 -5.57 31.90 8.64
C GLY A 378 -6.37 30.61 8.69
N VAL A 379 -6.95 30.26 7.55
CA VAL A 379 -7.69 29.02 7.31
C VAL A 379 -7.21 28.38 6.01
N GLN A 380 -7.25 27.06 5.95
CA GLN A 380 -6.97 26.34 4.71
C GLN A 380 -8.07 25.32 4.41
N SER A 381 -8.25 25.05 3.13
CA SER A 381 -9.17 24.00 2.69
C SER A 381 -8.59 22.61 2.92
N SER A 382 -9.45 21.61 3.13
CA SER A 382 -9.12 20.20 3.10
C SER A 382 -9.28 19.61 1.70
N GLY A 383 -8.63 18.46 1.45
CA GLY A 383 -8.78 17.69 0.21
C GLY A 383 -7.95 18.21 -0.96
N ASN A 384 -8.32 17.81 -2.18
CA ASN A 384 -7.64 18.22 -3.42
C ASN A 384 -8.53 19.19 -4.20
N LEU A 385 -8.14 20.48 -4.20
CA LEU A 385 -8.88 21.58 -4.81
C LEU A 385 -9.12 21.34 -6.31
N PHE A 386 -8.11 20.85 -7.03
CA PHE A 386 -8.21 20.64 -8.47
C PHE A 386 -9.12 19.46 -8.89
N LYS A 387 -9.52 18.62 -7.93
CA LYS A 387 -10.48 17.51 -8.13
C LYS A 387 -11.94 17.90 -7.80
N ARG A 388 -12.18 19.14 -7.34
CA ARG A 388 -13.53 19.64 -7.04
C ARG A 388 -14.37 19.84 -8.29
N SER A 389 -15.70 19.97 -8.10
CA SER A 389 -16.68 20.10 -9.19
C SER A 389 -16.69 21.47 -9.87
N GLU A 390 -16.20 22.51 -9.19
CA GLU A 390 -16.17 23.87 -9.70
C GLU A 390 -15.27 23.98 -10.94
N ALA A 391 -15.78 24.64 -11.98
CA ALA A 391 -15.07 24.75 -13.26
C ALA A 391 -13.76 25.54 -13.14
N SER A 392 -13.75 26.60 -12.31
CA SER A 392 -12.59 27.46 -12.08
C SER A 392 -11.40 26.72 -11.49
N PHE A 393 -11.63 25.79 -10.54
CA PHE A 393 -10.56 24.99 -9.94
C PHE A 393 -9.95 24.00 -10.93
N ARG A 394 -10.76 23.40 -11.80
CA ARG A 394 -10.26 22.53 -12.87
C ARG A 394 -9.44 23.30 -13.90
N GLU A 395 -9.93 24.47 -14.32
CA GLU A 395 -9.22 25.34 -15.25
C GLU A 395 -7.89 25.82 -14.66
N LEU A 396 -7.89 26.20 -13.37
CA LEU A 396 -6.66 26.52 -12.65
C LEU A 396 -5.67 25.34 -12.66
N GLY A 397 -6.14 24.11 -12.41
CA GLY A 397 -5.32 22.90 -12.48
C GLY A 397 -4.64 22.73 -13.85
N GLU A 398 -5.36 23.00 -14.95
CA GLU A 398 -4.78 22.95 -16.30
C GLU A 398 -3.76 24.08 -16.54
N CYS A 399 -3.99 25.29 -16.00
CA CYS A 399 -2.99 26.35 -16.04
C CYS A 399 -1.72 25.95 -15.30
N VAL A 400 -1.83 25.40 -14.12
CA VAL A 400 -0.70 24.92 -13.32
C VAL A 400 0.07 23.81 -14.04
N LYS A 401 -0.61 22.85 -14.68
CA LYS A 401 0.05 21.81 -15.50
C LYS A 401 0.93 22.40 -16.62
N ARG A 402 0.45 23.45 -17.29
CA ARG A 402 1.28 24.13 -18.31
C ARG A 402 2.52 24.78 -17.72
N VAL A 403 2.41 25.35 -16.52
CA VAL A 403 3.57 25.95 -15.83
C VAL A 403 4.54 24.86 -15.37
N ILE A 404 4.05 23.72 -14.89
CA ILE A 404 4.89 22.58 -14.52
C ILE A 404 5.70 22.07 -15.74
N GLN A 405 5.11 22.04 -16.93
CA GLN A 405 5.86 21.71 -18.13
C GLN A 405 6.97 22.70 -18.41
N ARG A 406 6.70 24.01 -18.27
CA ARG A 406 7.73 25.07 -18.39
C ARG A 406 8.83 24.91 -17.33
N TYR A 407 8.47 24.58 -16.10
CA TYR A 407 9.42 24.27 -15.03
C TYR A 407 10.35 23.14 -15.43
N LYS A 408 9.81 22.03 -15.90
CA LYS A 408 10.56 20.86 -16.35
C LYS A 408 11.50 21.19 -17.51
N ASP A 409 11.02 21.95 -18.50
CA ASP A 409 11.81 22.33 -19.67
C ASP A 409 12.96 23.26 -19.28
N ASN A 410 12.74 24.17 -18.30
CA ASN A 410 13.76 25.12 -17.83
C ASN A 410 14.96 24.45 -17.15
N PHE A 411 14.76 23.27 -16.55
CA PHE A 411 15.79 22.54 -15.81
C PHE A 411 16.19 21.22 -16.48
N SER A 412 15.82 20.99 -17.74
CA SER A 412 16.02 19.72 -18.45
C SER A 412 17.49 19.29 -18.58
N ASP A 413 18.43 20.24 -18.56
CA ASP A 413 19.87 20.01 -18.75
C ASP A 413 20.59 19.65 -17.43
N GLU A 414 19.91 19.73 -16.29
CA GLU A 414 20.50 19.46 -14.99
C GLU A 414 20.71 17.97 -14.73
N ASN A 415 21.88 17.64 -14.16
CA ASN A 415 22.33 16.24 -14.02
C ASN A 415 22.12 15.69 -12.60
N CYS A 416 20.88 15.78 -12.08
CA CYS A 416 20.52 15.19 -10.78
C CYS A 416 19.29 14.27 -10.90
N THR A 417 19.06 13.44 -9.89
CA THR A 417 17.94 12.47 -9.87
C THR A 417 16.59 13.18 -9.92
N TYR A 418 16.46 14.32 -9.24
CA TYR A 418 15.26 15.15 -9.23
C TYR A 418 14.76 15.48 -10.64
N VAL A 419 15.67 15.85 -11.56
CA VAL A 419 15.34 16.18 -12.96
C VAL A 419 15.20 14.93 -13.81
N LYS A 420 16.13 13.97 -13.72
CA LYS A 420 16.13 12.76 -14.54
C LYS A 420 14.92 11.86 -14.29
N GLN A 421 14.45 11.82 -13.06
CA GLN A 421 13.28 11.04 -12.65
C GLN A 421 12.03 11.89 -12.50
N PHE A 422 12.04 13.13 -13.04
CA PHE A 422 10.84 13.94 -13.03
C PHE A 422 9.71 13.18 -13.73
N PRO A 423 8.56 13.03 -13.08
CA PRO A 423 7.51 12.17 -13.59
C PRO A 423 7.05 12.61 -14.99
N LYS A 424 6.89 11.65 -15.90
CA LYS A 424 6.32 11.89 -17.23
C LYS A 424 4.84 12.19 -17.13
N GLU A 425 4.18 11.45 -16.26
CA GLU A 425 2.79 11.66 -15.85
C GLU A 425 2.82 11.97 -14.35
N PHE A 426 2.11 13.00 -13.95
CA PHE A 426 2.04 13.42 -12.54
C PHE A 426 0.60 13.69 -12.14
N GLU A 427 0.33 13.38 -10.90
CA GLU A 427 -0.89 13.82 -10.24
C GLU A 427 -0.58 14.89 -9.20
N PHE A 428 -1.53 15.79 -9.01
CA PHE A 428 -1.54 16.61 -7.81
C PHE A 428 -1.82 15.69 -6.62
N ALA A 429 -0.81 15.46 -5.80
CA ALA A 429 -0.94 14.69 -4.56
C ALA A 429 -1.96 15.37 -3.64
N SER A 430 -1.82 16.70 -3.55
CA SER A 430 -2.70 17.59 -2.80
C SER A 430 -2.76 18.96 -3.46
N SER A 431 -3.86 19.67 -3.24
CA SER A 431 -3.99 21.09 -3.57
C SER A 431 -5.05 21.71 -2.67
N TRP A 432 -4.76 22.90 -2.16
CA TRP A 432 -5.62 23.59 -1.21
C TRP A 432 -5.47 25.10 -1.33
N PHE A 433 -6.48 25.84 -0.96
CA PHE A 433 -6.31 27.27 -0.78
C PHE A 433 -5.94 27.59 0.67
N VAL A 434 -5.21 28.70 0.83
CA VAL A 434 -4.88 29.28 2.13
C VAL A 434 -5.35 30.74 2.13
N LYS A 435 -6.23 31.06 3.08
CA LYS A 435 -6.66 32.46 3.36
C LYS A 435 -6.02 32.91 4.65
N MET A 436 -5.40 34.07 4.63
CA MET A 436 -4.74 34.66 5.79
C MET A 436 -5.25 36.10 5.99
N ASN A 437 -5.43 36.48 7.24
CA ASN A 437 -5.76 37.84 7.67
C ASN A 437 -4.51 38.51 8.28
N GLN A 438 -4.67 39.72 8.83
CA GLN A 438 -3.60 40.48 9.47
C GLN A 438 -2.78 39.63 10.44
N GLY A 439 -1.47 39.69 10.32
CA GLY A 439 -0.53 38.84 11.08
C GLY A 439 -0.45 37.39 10.61
N GLY A 440 -1.19 37.04 9.57
CA GLY A 440 -1.24 35.67 9.04
C GLY A 440 0.10 35.24 8.46
N HIS A 441 0.48 34.01 8.80
CA HIS A 441 1.69 33.39 8.25
C HIS A 441 1.65 31.86 8.40
N LEU A 442 2.48 31.19 7.63
CA LEU A 442 2.84 29.80 7.80
C LEU A 442 4.24 29.72 8.39
N ASN A 443 4.41 28.94 9.44
CA ASN A 443 5.72 28.61 10.00
C ASN A 443 6.52 27.78 8.98
N SER A 444 7.84 27.84 9.09
CA SER A 444 8.75 27.11 8.22
C SER A 444 8.51 25.61 8.28
N HIS A 445 8.35 24.95 7.14
CA HIS A 445 8.08 23.53 7.01
C HIS A 445 8.50 23.01 5.62
N ILE A 446 8.47 21.69 5.46
CA ILE A 446 8.67 20.96 4.20
C ILE A 446 7.44 20.09 3.88
N HIS A 447 7.38 19.60 2.65
CA HIS A 447 6.43 18.58 2.24
C HIS A 447 7.17 17.27 1.95
N GLU A 448 7.17 16.35 2.92
CA GLU A 448 8.02 15.16 2.94
C GLU A 448 7.77 14.21 1.75
N GLU A 449 6.52 14.13 1.26
CA GLU A 449 6.13 13.24 0.17
C GLU A 449 6.11 13.92 -1.21
N GLY A 450 6.19 15.24 -1.25
CA GLY A 450 6.12 16.01 -2.49
C GLY A 450 7.42 15.94 -3.29
N TRP A 451 7.30 15.94 -4.64
CA TRP A 451 8.44 16.13 -5.54
C TRP A 451 8.68 17.62 -5.81
N VAL A 452 7.62 18.32 -6.20
CA VAL A 452 7.59 19.76 -6.39
C VAL A 452 6.43 20.32 -5.58
N SER A 453 6.71 21.36 -4.81
CA SER A 453 5.73 22.19 -4.14
C SER A 453 5.58 23.53 -4.87
N GLY A 454 4.37 24.09 -4.84
CA GLY A 454 4.12 25.39 -5.45
C GLY A 454 3.03 26.18 -4.74
N ALA A 455 3.13 27.49 -4.87
CA ALA A 455 2.13 28.45 -4.38
C ALA A 455 1.80 29.46 -5.47
N LEU A 456 0.49 29.65 -5.74
CA LEU A 456 -0.05 30.56 -6.71
C LEU A 456 -0.87 31.63 -5.98
N TYR A 457 -0.70 32.89 -6.34
CA TYR A 457 -1.19 34.03 -5.57
C TYR A 457 -2.39 34.69 -6.25
N LEU A 458 -3.54 34.68 -5.55
CA LEU A 458 -4.81 35.20 -6.06
C LEU A 458 -5.21 36.54 -5.42
N SER A 459 -4.79 36.79 -4.17
CA SER A 459 -4.95 38.07 -3.46
C SER A 459 -3.74 38.32 -2.58
N LEU A 460 -3.28 39.55 -2.58
CA LEU A 460 -2.09 39.97 -1.80
C LEU A 460 -2.35 41.32 -1.16
N PRO A 461 -1.84 41.53 0.09
CA PRO A 461 -1.86 42.83 0.74
C PRO A 461 -1.10 43.88 -0.07
N THR A 462 -1.70 45.05 -0.27
CA THR A 462 -1.09 46.19 -0.96
C THR A 462 -0.44 47.18 -0.01
N ASP A 463 -1.04 47.36 1.20
CA ASP A 463 -0.48 48.22 2.26
C ASP A 463 0.56 47.42 3.07
N LYS A 464 1.84 47.62 2.75
CA LYS A 464 2.97 46.92 3.37
C LYS A 464 3.85 47.90 4.11
N LYS A 465 4.21 47.60 5.37
CA LYS A 465 5.21 48.36 6.14
C LYS A 465 6.65 48.00 5.75
N HIS A 466 6.84 46.75 5.30
CA HIS A 466 8.14 46.24 4.85
C HIS A 466 8.01 45.54 3.51
N GLU A 467 9.02 45.58 2.67
CA GLU A 467 9.06 45.06 1.31
C GLU A 467 8.63 43.60 1.19
N HIS A 468 9.01 42.78 2.17
CA HIS A 468 8.77 41.33 2.13
C HIS A 468 7.53 40.86 2.87
N GLU A 469 6.68 41.75 3.41
CA GLU A 469 5.41 41.36 4.05
C GLU A 469 4.52 40.58 3.08
N GLY A 470 3.99 39.41 3.53
CA GLY A 470 3.15 38.52 2.73
C GLY A 470 3.92 37.72 1.66
N SER A 471 5.23 37.89 1.55
CA SER A 471 6.10 37.12 0.65
C SER A 471 6.27 35.66 1.08
N ILE A 472 6.70 34.81 0.17
CA ILE A 472 7.20 33.47 0.49
C ILE A 472 8.71 33.52 0.66
N GLU A 473 9.20 32.86 1.69
CA GLU A 473 10.64 32.59 1.85
C GLU A 473 10.86 31.10 1.70
N VAL A 474 11.81 30.73 0.82
CA VAL A 474 12.33 29.38 0.68
C VAL A 474 13.74 29.30 1.23
N SER A 475 14.11 28.20 1.89
CA SER A 475 15.35 28.10 2.65
C SER A 475 15.83 26.66 2.75
N THR A 476 17.12 26.47 2.98
CA THR A 476 17.69 25.16 3.34
C THR A 476 17.61 24.85 4.84
N HIS A 477 17.04 25.75 5.66
CA HIS A 477 16.86 25.57 7.10
C HIS A 477 15.44 25.96 7.54
N GLY A 478 14.88 25.21 8.47
CA GLY A 478 13.58 25.47 9.08
C GLY A 478 13.14 24.37 10.03
N ASP A 479 11.88 24.41 10.47
CA ASP A 479 11.21 23.39 11.28
C ASP A 479 12.02 22.97 12.53
N ASP A 480 12.68 23.93 13.17
CA ASP A 480 13.53 23.72 14.35
C ASP A 480 14.61 22.63 14.18
N TYR A 481 15.13 22.45 12.98
CA TYR A 481 16.28 21.59 12.76
C TYR A 481 17.49 22.10 13.55
N PRO A 482 18.33 21.22 14.12
CA PRO A 482 19.48 21.63 14.91
C PRO A 482 20.48 22.39 14.04
N LYS A 483 20.91 23.58 14.46
CA LYS A 483 21.84 24.43 13.73
C LYS A 483 23.11 24.72 14.52
N LYS A 484 24.23 24.80 13.84
CA LYS A 484 25.55 25.24 14.36
C LYS A 484 25.89 26.69 14.01
N HIS A 485 25.19 27.27 13.05
CA HIS A 485 25.34 28.66 12.59
C HIS A 485 24.02 29.15 11.98
N ASP A 486 23.95 30.42 11.63
CA ASP A 486 22.77 31.06 11.04
C ASP A 486 22.89 31.32 9.51
N ASN A 487 23.99 30.87 8.88
CA ASN A 487 24.28 31.14 7.48
C ASN A 487 23.71 30.07 6.54
N PHE A 488 22.41 29.83 6.61
CA PHE A 488 21.73 28.94 5.66
C PHE A 488 21.21 29.75 4.47
N PRO A 489 21.34 29.22 3.24
CA PRO A 489 20.76 29.83 2.06
C PRO A 489 19.24 30.03 2.22
N ALA A 490 18.79 31.25 2.00
CA ALA A 490 17.40 31.63 2.01
C ALA A 490 17.10 32.66 0.92
N LYS A 491 15.90 32.62 0.35
CA LYS A 491 15.42 33.54 -0.68
C LYS A 491 14.01 33.97 -0.41
N ALA A 492 13.80 35.24 -0.11
CA ALA A 492 12.47 35.84 -0.05
C ALA A 492 12.04 36.25 -1.47
N ILE A 493 10.80 35.87 -1.83
CA ILE A 493 10.19 36.18 -3.12
C ILE A 493 8.93 36.95 -2.85
N ALA A 494 8.82 38.17 -3.35
CA ALA A 494 7.64 39.02 -3.27
C ALA A 494 6.81 38.81 -4.55
N PRO A 495 5.76 37.95 -4.53
CA PRO A 495 4.94 37.71 -5.70
C PRO A 495 3.99 38.87 -5.96
N THR A 496 3.48 38.93 -7.18
CA THR A 496 2.30 39.73 -7.56
C THR A 496 1.09 38.81 -7.81
N ILE A 497 -0.11 39.38 -7.88
CA ILE A 497 -1.32 38.60 -8.19
C ILE A 497 -1.16 37.92 -9.55
N GLY A 498 -1.48 36.64 -9.61
CA GLY A 498 -1.30 35.77 -10.77
C GLY A 498 0.10 35.19 -10.93
N ASP A 499 1.01 35.44 -10.00
CA ASP A 499 2.30 34.76 -9.98
C ASP A 499 2.22 33.36 -9.34
N ILE A 500 3.13 32.49 -9.77
CA ILE A 500 3.35 31.17 -9.21
C ILE A 500 4.82 31.02 -8.82
N VAL A 501 5.06 30.52 -7.62
CA VAL A 501 6.40 30.15 -7.15
C VAL A 501 6.43 28.64 -6.97
N MET A 502 7.40 27.97 -7.59
CA MET A 502 7.60 26.52 -7.54
C MET A 502 9.02 26.21 -7.06
N PHE A 503 9.16 25.13 -6.31
CA PHE A 503 10.44 24.70 -5.74
C PHE A 503 10.43 23.21 -5.40
N PRO A 504 11.60 22.56 -5.28
CA PRO A 504 11.69 21.20 -4.79
C PRO A 504 11.07 21.08 -3.38
N SER A 505 10.22 20.08 -3.16
CA SER A 505 9.53 19.90 -1.86
C SER A 505 10.49 19.64 -0.69
N CYS A 506 11.77 19.36 -0.97
CA CYS A 506 12.83 19.24 0.03
C CYS A 506 13.32 20.58 0.61
N LEU A 507 12.87 21.73 0.07
CA LEU A 507 13.16 23.04 0.64
C LEU A 507 12.16 23.41 1.73
N PHE A 508 12.68 23.98 2.81
CA PHE A 508 11.85 24.66 3.80
C PHE A 508 11.25 25.91 3.18
N HIS A 509 10.00 26.19 3.53
CA HIS A 509 9.32 27.39 3.10
C HIS A 509 8.37 27.91 4.17
N ARG A 510 8.19 29.24 4.17
CA ARG A 510 7.27 29.93 5.09
C ARG A 510 6.63 31.13 4.42
N THR A 511 5.54 31.62 4.99
CA THR A 511 5.00 32.95 4.65
C THR A 511 5.52 33.97 5.65
N ILE A 512 6.09 35.07 5.16
CA ILE A 512 6.50 36.20 6.00
C ILE A 512 5.24 36.90 6.50
N PRO A 513 5.08 37.13 7.84
CA PRO A 513 3.92 37.81 8.39
C PRO A 513 3.68 39.18 7.75
N PHE A 514 2.44 39.61 7.65
CA PHE A 514 2.06 40.93 7.13
C PHE A 514 1.14 41.67 8.09
N THR A 515 1.15 43.00 8.02
CA THR A 515 0.45 43.89 8.96
C THR A 515 -0.81 44.51 8.39
N SER A 516 -1.05 44.39 7.08
CA SER A 516 -2.25 44.88 6.38
C SER A 516 -3.52 44.16 6.86
N ASP A 517 -4.65 44.86 6.85
CA ASP A 517 -5.99 44.30 7.08
C ASP A 517 -6.55 43.57 5.85
N GLU A 518 -5.87 43.68 4.70
CA GLU A 518 -6.28 43.03 3.44
C GLU A 518 -6.01 41.52 3.49
N GLU A 519 -6.94 40.78 2.88
CA GLU A 519 -6.87 39.31 2.82
C GLU A 519 -5.77 38.84 1.85
N ARG A 520 -4.94 37.88 2.30
CA ARG A 520 -4.02 37.16 1.44
C ARG A 520 -4.59 35.80 1.09
N ILE A 521 -4.75 35.51 -0.20
CA ILE A 521 -5.22 34.22 -0.71
C ILE A 521 -4.18 33.64 -1.66
N CYS A 522 -3.79 32.39 -1.40
CA CYS A 522 -3.02 31.61 -2.35
C CYS A 522 -3.59 30.19 -2.50
N VAL A 523 -3.27 29.55 -3.63
CA VAL A 523 -3.50 28.14 -3.85
C VAL A 523 -2.15 27.44 -3.82
N ALA A 524 -2.00 26.51 -2.88
CA ALA A 524 -0.83 25.68 -2.75
C ALA A 524 -1.10 24.28 -3.33
N PHE A 525 -0.06 23.59 -3.77
CA PHE A 525 -0.14 22.25 -4.32
C PHE A 525 1.18 21.50 -4.19
N ASP A 526 1.07 20.16 -4.17
CA ASP A 526 2.19 19.24 -4.25
C ASP A 526 2.00 18.27 -5.41
N LEU A 527 3.10 18.01 -6.09
CA LEU A 527 3.20 16.97 -7.10
C LEU A 527 3.94 15.78 -6.53
N LYS A 528 3.51 14.58 -6.88
CA LYS A 528 4.28 13.36 -6.69
C LYS A 528 4.31 12.52 -7.95
N PRO A 529 5.33 11.67 -8.14
CA PRO A 529 5.33 10.63 -9.16
C PRO A 529 4.12 9.70 -8.99
N MET A 530 3.51 9.30 -10.12
CA MET A 530 2.50 8.23 -10.12
C MET A 530 3.16 6.86 -10.03
#